data_62b1be67639d2ee6ce26846e4fa06d6c
#
_entry.id   62b1be67639d2ee6ce26846e4fa06d6c
#
_cell.length_a   1.000
_cell.length_b   1.000
_cell.length_c   1.000
_cell.angle_alpha   90.00
_cell.angle_beta   90.00
_cell.angle_gamma   90.00
#
_symmetry.space_group_name_H-M   'P 1'
#
loop_
_entity.id
_entity.type
_entity.pdbx_description
1 polymer ?
#
loop_
_entity_poly.entity_id
_entity_poly.type
_entity_poly.pdbx_seq_one_letter_code
_entity_poly.pdbx_strand_id
1 'polypeptide(L)'
;MALKKKPVTGMKDILPKEMAIRDYVIRLIKETYGTFGFTSMETPCVEHIENLNSKQGGENEKLIFKILKRGEKLKLETAEKENDLVDSGLRYDLTVPLCRYYSNNANELPSPFKALQMGNVWRADRPQRGRYRQFMQCDIDILGEPTNLAEIELILATTTLLGKLDFKNFTIRINDRRILKAMAAYSGFPEESYDTVFIILDKMDKIGFEGVAKELEEAGFAKESVEKYLKMFEEITPDTAGVEYCREKLEGFLDKEYADGLKTIIDSVNAVKTAEFKIAFDPTLVRGMSYYTGPIFEIAMDEYGGSVGGGGRYDEMIGKFTGNQTCACGFSIGFERIVMLLLERDYQIPGAQKKKAYLI
;
A
#
# COMPACT_ATOMS: atom_id res chain seq x y z
N MET A 1 -1.05 12.24 -42.13
CA MET A 1 -1.18 12.63 -40.71
C MET A 1 0.13 12.35 -40.00
N ALA A 2 0.77 13.32 -39.32
CA ALA A 2 2.04 13.07 -38.62
C ALA A 2 1.80 12.22 -37.38
N LEU A 3 2.68 11.27 -37.12
CA LEU A 3 2.64 10.43 -35.91
C LEU A 3 2.93 11.25 -34.66
N LYS A 4 2.29 10.90 -33.56
CA LYS A 4 2.52 11.53 -32.26
C LYS A 4 3.87 11.08 -31.69
N LYS A 5 4.74 12.04 -31.32
CA LYS A 5 6.09 11.76 -30.77
C LYS A 5 6.09 11.60 -29.24
N LYS A 6 5.09 12.12 -28.55
CA LYS A 6 4.98 12.04 -27.08
C LYS A 6 4.28 10.74 -26.66
N PRO A 7 4.70 10.12 -25.55
CA PRO A 7 3.98 8.99 -24.99
C PRO A 7 2.56 9.36 -24.57
N VAL A 8 1.75 8.37 -24.25
CA VAL A 8 0.37 8.57 -23.75
C VAL A 8 0.41 9.38 -22.46
N THR A 9 -0.57 10.24 -22.29
CA THR A 9 -0.68 11.13 -21.13
C THR A 9 -0.54 10.35 -19.81
N GLY A 10 0.37 10.82 -18.95
CA GLY A 10 0.66 10.18 -17.65
C GLY A 10 1.63 9.02 -17.72
N MET A 11 2.14 8.68 -18.90
CA MET A 11 3.24 7.71 -19.10
C MET A 11 4.49 8.46 -19.55
N LYS A 12 5.67 7.88 -19.32
CA LYS A 12 6.95 8.49 -19.71
C LYS A 12 7.90 7.46 -20.29
N ASP A 13 8.79 7.93 -21.17
CA ASP A 13 9.98 7.16 -21.57
C ASP A 13 11.05 7.29 -20.49
N ILE A 14 11.75 6.18 -20.23
CA ILE A 14 12.84 6.15 -19.25
C ILE A 14 14.16 6.27 -20.02
N LEU A 15 14.89 7.35 -19.75
CA LEU A 15 16.18 7.59 -20.39
C LEU A 15 17.30 6.77 -19.72
N PRO A 16 18.44 6.51 -20.41
CA PRO A 16 19.52 5.65 -19.91
C PRO A 16 20.08 6.07 -18.54
N LYS A 17 20.18 7.37 -18.24
CA LYS A 17 20.64 7.84 -16.92
C LYS A 17 19.71 7.39 -15.80
N GLU A 18 18.41 7.55 -15.99
CA GLU A 18 17.39 7.10 -15.03
C GLU A 18 17.37 5.57 -14.98
N MET A 19 17.45 4.90 -16.14
CA MET A 19 17.44 3.44 -16.20
C MET A 19 18.59 2.82 -15.38
N ALA A 20 19.78 3.42 -15.39
CA ALA A 20 20.89 2.95 -14.58
C ALA A 20 20.60 2.96 -13.07
N ILE A 21 19.92 4.01 -12.58
CA ILE A 21 19.47 4.08 -11.17
C ILE A 21 18.39 3.02 -10.91
N ARG A 22 17.42 2.85 -11.81
CA ARG A 22 16.36 1.85 -11.69
C ARG A 22 16.93 0.43 -11.59
N ASP A 23 17.87 0.08 -12.47
CA ASP A 23 18.53 -1.24 -12.48
C ASP A 23 19.31 -1.50 -11.19
N TYR A 24 20.00 -0.47 -10.67
CA TYR A 24 20.66 -0.56 -9.39
C TYR A 24 19.67 -0.82 -8.23
N VAL A 25 18.58 -0.06 -8.17
CA VAL A 25 17.56 -0.21 -7.13
C VAL A 25 16.89 -1.59 -7.22
N ILE A 26 16.53 -2.05 -8.43
CA ILE A 26 15.94 -3.39 -8.65
C ILE A 26 16.88 -4.50 -8.16
N ARG A 27 18.18 -4.39 -8.48
CA ARG A 27 19.18 -5.36 -8.00
C ARG A 27 19.24 -5.36 -6.48
N LEU A 28 19.32 -4.17 -5.86
CA LEU A 28 19.42 -4.03 -4.41
C LEU A 28 18.16 -4.55 -3.68
N ILE A 29 16.95 -4.36 -4.29
CA ILE A 29 15.70 -4.92 -3.81
C ILE A 29 15.81 -6.46 -3.77
N LYS A 30 16.20 -7.09 -4.90
CA LYS A 30 16.30 -8.55 -4.97
C LYS A 30 17.32 -9.11 -3.98
N GLU A 31 18.48 -8.48 -3.87
CA GLU A 31 19.52 -8.87 -2.93
C GLU A 31 19.05 -8.72 -1.48
N THR A 32 18.45 -7.57 -1.13
CA THR A 32 18.04 -7.30 0.25
C THR A 32 16.88 -8.18 0.66
N TYR A 33 15.81 -8.23 -0.11
CA TYR A 33 14.63 -9.05 0.22
C TYR A 33 14.93 -10.55 0.17
N GLY A 34 15.87 -10.97 -0.70
CA GLY A 34 16.38 -12.33 -0.72
C GLY A 34 17.01 -12.77 0.60
N THR A 35 17.68 -11.86 1.34
CA THR A 35 18.24 -12.18 2.68
C THR A 35 17.15 -12.40 3.74
N PHE A 36 15.93 -11.92 3.51
CA PHE A 36 14.76 -12.20 4.34
C PHE A 36 13.95 -13.41 3.86
N GLY A 37 14.43 -14.13 2.84
CA GLY A 37 13.77 -15.32 2.31
C GLY A 37 12.64 -15.05 1.32
N PHE A 38 12.47 -13.82 0.84
CA PHE A 38 11.51 -13.52 -0.22
C PHE A 38 12.00 -14.07 -1.57
N THR A 39 11.11 -14.76 -2.28
CA THR A 39 11.39 -15.35 -3.60
C THR A 39 10.65 -14.61 -4.70
N SER A 40 11.38 -14.34 -5.80
CA SER A 40 10.79 -13.63 -6.94
C SER A 40 9.77 -14.49 -7.67
N MET A 41 8.63 -13.87 -7.99
CA MET A 41 7.59 -14.45 -8.82
C MET A 41 7.01 -13.42 -9.77
N GLU A 42 6.27 -13.83 -10.77
CA GLU A 42 5.66 -12.95 -11.76
C GLU A 42 4.25 -13.43 -12.11
N THR A 43 3.36 -12.48 -12.35
CA THR A 43 1.99 -12.70 -12.84
C THR A 43 1.76 -11.92 -14.14
N PRO A 44 0.81 -12.34 -14.99
CA PRO A 44 0.45 -11.60 -16.21
C PRO A 44 0.06 -10.15 -15.91
N CYS A 45 0.37 -9.25 -16.86
CA CYS A 45 -0.04 -7.85 -16.78
C CYS A 45 -1.54 -7.64 -17.05
N VAL A 46 -2.17 -8.61 -17.68
CA VAL A 46 -3.60 -8.63 -17.98
C VAL A 46 -4.30 -9.57 -17.02
N GLU A 47 -5.38 -9.09 -16.39
CA GLU A 47 -6.16 -9.84 -15.42
C GLU A 47 -7.65 -9.83 -15.84
N HIS A 48 -8.42 -10.79 -15.38
CA HIS A 48 -9.87 -10.82 -15.57
C HIS A 48 -10.53 -9.60 -14.95
N ILE A 49 -11.50 -9.00 -15.66
CA ILE A 49 -12.16 -7.78 -15.19
C ILE A 49 -12.92 -8.01 -13.87
N GLU A 50 -13.49 -9.20 -13.70
CA GLU A 50 -14.21 -9.59 -12.48
C GLU A 50 -13.27 -9.58 -11.26
N ASN A 51 -12.02 -10.04 -11.43
CA ASN A 51 -11.03 -10.02 -10.35
C ASN A 51 -10.62 -8.59 -10.00
N LEU A 52 -10.45 -7.73 -11.00
CA LEU A 52 -10.09 -6.33 -10.81
C LEU A 52 -11.21 -5.53 -10.12
N ASN A 53 -12.46 -5.79 -10.48
CA ASN A 53 -13.62 -5.11 -9.91
C ASN A 53 -13.98 -5.61 -8.49
N SER A 54 -13.70 -6.87 -8.18
CA SER A 54 -14.12 -7.52 -6.93
C SER A 54 -13.58 -6.89 -5.64
N LYS A 55 -12.53 -6.06 -5.76
CA LYS A 55 -11.76 -5.54 -4.64
C LYS A 55 -12.00 -4.07 -4.35
N GLN A 56 -12.38 -3.30 -5.35
CA GLN A 56 -12.08 -1.87 -5.34
C GLN A 56 -13.23 -0.98 -4.86
N GLY A 57 -14.48 -1.43 -4.88
CA GLY A 57 -15.63 -0.59 -4.54
C GLY A 57 -15.69 0.72 -5.33
N GLY A 58 -16.62 0.82 -6.25
CA GLY A 58 -17.10 2.00 -6.98
C GLY A 58 -16.10 2.98 -7.61
N GLU A 59 -15.28 3.68 -6.83
CA GLU A 59 -14.42 4.74 -7.38
C GLU A 59 -13.15 4.22 -8.07
N ASN A 60 -12.52 3.19 -7.55
CA ASN A 60 -11.30 2.64 -8.12
C ASN A 60 -11.53 1.87 -9.42
N GLU A 61 -12.73 1.35 -9.65
CA GLU A 61 -13.11 0.70 -10.91
C GLU A 61 -12.99 1.65 -12.11
N LYS A 62 -13.19 2.95 -11.89
CA LYS A 62 -13.03 3.99 -12.92
C LYS A 62 -11.58 4.22 -13.34
N LEU A 63 -10.64 3.75 -12.51
CA LEU A 63 -9.20 3.90 -12.75
C LEU A 63 -8.58 2.72 -13.48
N ILE A 64 -9.32 1.64 -13.72
CA ILE A 64 -8.86 0.44 -14.42
C ILE A 64 -8.76 0.72 -15.92
N PHE A 65 -7.62 0.41 -16.53
CA PHE A 65 -7.47 0.38 -17.98
C PHE A 65 -8.09 -0.93 -18.51
N LYS A 66 -9.31 -0.82 -19.01
CA LYS A 66 -10.10 -1.95 -19.53
C LYS A 66 -9.66 -2.33 -20.93
N ILE A 67 -9.71 -3.62 -21.26
CA ILE A 67 -9.35 -4.21 -22.55
C ILE A 67 -10.62 -4.74 -23.21
N LEU A 68 -10.89 -4.28 -24.43
CA LEU A 68 -12.04 -4.74 -25.21
C LEU A 68 -11.90 -6.22 -25.59
N LYS A 69 -13.01 -6.93 -25.57
CA LYS A 69 -13.14 -8.27 -26.16
C LYS A 69 -12.65 -8.27 -27.61
N ARG A 70 -12.29 -9.42 -28.13
CA ARG A 70 -11.79 -9.57 -29.51
C ARG A 70 -12.63 -10.52 -30.33
N GLY A 71 -12.60 -10.32 -31.67
CA GLY A 71 -13.28 -11.17 -32.62
C GLY A 71 -14.78 -11.22 -32.41
N GLU A 72 -15.36 -12.42 -32.52
CA GLU A 72 -16.81 -12.65 -32.40
C GLU A 72 -17.40 -12.31 -31.01
N LYS A 73 -16.56 -12.19 -29.98
CA LYS A 73 -16.99 -11.80 -28.64
C LYS A 73 -17.24 -10.31 -28.53
N LEU A 74 -16.68 -9.48 -29.42
CA LEU A 74 -16.89 -8.02 -29.44
C LEU A 74 -18.15 -7.68 -30.24
N LYS A 75 -19.27 -7.51 -29.54
CA LYS A 75 -20.59 -7.22 -30.14
C LYS A 75 -20.97 -5.77 -29.87
N LEU A 76 -20.44 -4.85 -30.66
CA LEU A 76 -20.68 -3.41 -30.50
C LEU A 76 -22.17 -3.04 -30.70
N GLU A 77 -22.87 -3.73 -31.60
CA GLU A 77 -24.24 -3.42 -31.98
C GLU A 77 -25.27 -3.80 -30.94
N THR A 78 -24.94 -4.75 -30.04
CA THR A 78 -25.86 -5.28 -29.02
C THR A 78 -25.42 -4.93 -27.59
N ALA A 79 -24.31 -4.21 -27.41
CA ALA A 79 -23.81 -3.82 -26.11
C ALA A 79 -24.65 -2.69 -25.52
N GLU A 80 -25.21 -2.90 -24.34
CA GLU A 80 -25.94 -1.89 -23.58
C GLU A 80 -25.07 -1.21 -22.51
N LYS A 81 -24.04 -1.90 -22.05
CA LYS A 81 -23.13 -1.47 -20.97
C LYS A 81 -21.69 -1.69 -21.36
N GLU A 82 -20.80 -0.91 -20.75
CA GLU A 82 -19.34 -1.06 -20.93
C GLU A 82 -18.86 -2.48 -20.64
N ASN A 83 -19.40 -3.14 -19.63
CA ASN A 83 -19.04 -4.50 -19.23
C ASN A 83 -19.41 -5.55 -20.29
N ASP A 84 -20.33 -5.26 -21.21
CA ASP A 84 -20.65 -6.16 -22.32
C ASP A 84 -19.53 -6.22 -23.34
N LEU A 85 -18.69 -5.21 -23.39
CA LEU A 85 -17.56 -5.05 -24.32
C LEU A 85 -16.20 -5.47 -23.75
N VAL A 86 -16.12 -5.71 -22.44
CA VAL A 86 -14.86 -5.92 -21.71
C VAL A 86 -14.87 -7.27 -21.02
N ASP A 87 -13.74 -7.99 -21.01
CA ASP A 87 -13.53 -9.22 -20.25
C ASP A 87 -12.21 -9.22 -19.44
N SER A 88 -11.37 -8.23 -19.66
CA SER A 88 -10.06 -8.15 -19.05
C SER A 88 -9.62 -6.69 -18.89
N GLY A 89 -8.57 -6.46 -18.11
CA GLY A 89 -7.97 -5.16 -17.93
C GLY A 89 -6.48 -5.27 -17.60
N LEU A 90 -5.79 -4.14 -17.66
CA LEU A 90 -4.43 -4.05 -17.15
C LEU A 90 -4.48 -4.07 -15.62
N ARG A 91 -3.62 -4.86 -15.00
CA ARG A 91 -3.55 -4.98 -13.54
C ARG A 91 -3.36 -3.63 -12.86
N TYR A 92 -4.24 -3.34 -11.92
CA TYR A 92 -4.25 -2.09 -11.15
C TYR A 92 -3.21 -2.09 -10.02
N ASP A 93 -2.94 -3.27 -9.46
CA ASP A 93 -1.93 -3.58 -8.45
C ASP A 93 -1.35 -4.98 -8.66
N LEU A 94 -0.43 -5.37 -7.79
CA LEU A 94 0.14 -6.72 -7.80
C LEU A 94 -0.56 -7.67 -6.81
N THR A 95 -1.39 -7.16 -5.89
CA THR A 95 -2.04 -7.96 -4.84
C THR A 95 -3.15 -8.87 -5.38
N VAL A 96 -4.02 -8.36 -6.27
CA VAL A 96 -5.08 -9.18 -6.89
C VAL A 96 -4.50 -10.34 -7.70
N PRO A 97 -3.53 -10.09 -8.61
CA PRO A 97 -2.84 -11.17 -9.31
C PRO A 97 -2.14 -12.18 -8.38
N LEU A 98 -1.55 -11.71 -7.26
CA LEU A 98 -0.92 -12.59 -6.27
C LEU A 98 -1.94 -13.49 -5.58
N CYS A 99 -3.08 -12.95 -5.16
CA CYS A 99 -4.14 -13.76 -4.53
C CYS A 99 -4.66 -14.84 -5.48
N ARG A 100 -4.87 -14.52 -6.77
CA ARG A 100 -5.24 -15.51 -7.80
C ARG A 100 -4.12 -16.54 -8.02
N TYR A 101 -2.87 -16.09 -8.11
CA TYR A 101 -1.70 -16.96 -8.27
C TYR A 101 -1.60 -17.96 -7.10
N TYR A 102 -1.66 -17.45 -5.86
CA TYR A 102 -1.59 -18.30 -4.67
C TYR A 102 -2.75 -19.30 -4.63
N SER A 103 -3.97 -18.88 -4.95
CA SER A 103 -5.14 -19.76 -4.94
C SER A 103 -5.02 -20.93 -5.91
N ASN A 104 -4.32 -20.75 -7.03
CA ASN A 104 -4.08 -21.81 -8.01
C ASN A 104 -2.89 -22.73 -7.67
N ASN A 105 -1.92 -22.24 -6.90
CA ASN A 105 -0.63 -22.90 -6.74
C ASN A 105 -0.27 -23.20 -5.29
N ALA A 106 -1.18 -22.98 -4.32
CA ALA A 106 -0.89 -23.09 -2.89
C ALA A 106 -0.24 -24.43 -2.49
N ASN A 107 -0.61 -25.53 -3.15
CA ASN A 107 -0.07 -26.87 -2.87
C ASN A 107 1.39 -27.04 -3.31
N GLU A 108 1.88 -26.18 -4.19
CA GLU A 108 3.26 -26.21 -4.72
C GLU A 108 4.16 -25.19 -4.04
N LEU A 109 3.57 -24.30 -3.22
CA LEU A 109 4.28 -23.20 -2.57
C LEU A 109 4.63 -23.56 -1.12
N PRO A 110 5.73 -23.02 -0.57
CA PRO A 110 6.05 -23.18 0.84
C PRO A 110 4.99 -22.48 1.72
N SER A 111 4.88 -22.91 2.97
CA SER A 111 4.05 -22.25 3.97
C SER A 111 4.91 -21.89 5.20
N PRO A 112 5.00 -20.61 5.59
CA PRO A 112 4.47 -19.44 4.88
C PRO A 112 5.16 -19.18 3.54
N PHE A 113 4.43 -18.61 2.57
CA PHE A 113 4.98 -18.20 1.29
C PHE A 113 5.40 -16.72 1.34
N LYS A 114 6.69 -16.46 1.12
CA LYS A 114 7.27 -15.10 1.06
C LYS A 114 7.51 -14.71 -0.41
N ALA A 115 6.61 -13.92 -0.95
CA ALA A 115 6.63 -13.48 -2.33
C ALA A 115 7.34 -12.13 -2.50
N LEU A 116 8.21 -12.02 -3.50
CA LEU A 116 8.67 -10.75 -4.06
C LEU A 116 8.10 -10.60 -5.46
N GLN A 117 7.27 -9.61 -5.67
CA GLN A 117 6.68 -9.32 -6.97
C GLN A 117 7.07 -7.92 -7.44
N MET A 118 7.65 -7.81 -8.62
CA MET A 118 7.99 -6.52 -9.23
C MET A 118 7.42 -6.46 -10.64
N GLY A 119 6.74 -5.36 -10.95
CA GLY A 119 6.19 -5.20 -12.29
C GLY A 119 5.39 -3.92 -12.46
N ASN A 120 5.13 -3.59 -13.71
CA ASN A 120 4.31 -2.45 -14.04
C ASN A 120 2.84 -2.69 -13.68
N VAL A 121 2.22 -1.63 -13.19
CA VAL A 121 0.77 -1.54 -12.96
C VAL A 121 0.23 -0.26 -13.62
N TRP A 122 -1.08 -0.22 -13.84
CA TRP A 122 -1.71 0.88 -14.58
C TRP A 122 -2.91 1.43 -13.83
N ARG A 123 -2.90 2.75 -13.64
CA ARG A 123 -4.02 3.48 -12.99
C ARG A 123 -4.33 4.74 -13.77
N ALA A 124 -5.59 4.94 -14.12
CA ALA A 124 -6.04 6.12 -14.84
C ALA A 124 -6.08 7.41 -13.98
N ASP A 125 -5.28 7.46 -12.93
CA ASP A 125 -5.12 8.60 -12.03
C ASP A 125 -4.75 9.89 -12.78
N ARG A 126 -5.06 11.03 -12.16
CA ARG A 126 -4.53 12.34 -12.63
C ARG A 126 -3.02 12.37 -12.39
N PRO A 127 -2.21 12.58 -13.45
CA PRO A 127 -0.76 12.64 -13.31
C PRO A 127 -0.33 13.82 -12.43
N GLN A 128 0.67 13.56 -11.55
CA GLN A 128 1.31 14.58 -10.72
C GLN A 128 2.73 14.13 -10.34
N ARG A 129 3.49 14.94 -9.61
CA ARG A 129 4.86 14.60 -9.19
C ARG A 129 4.89 13.23 -8.48
N GLY A 130 5.70 12.30 -8.98
CA GLY A 130 5.81 10.95 -8.44
C GLY A 130 4.59 10.05 -8.64
N ARG A 131 3.57 10.46 -9.41
CA ARG A 131 2.38 9.67 -9.74
C ARG A 131 2.17 9.62 -11.25
N TYR A 132 2.30 8.43 -11.79
CA TYR A 132 2.16 8.12 -13.21
C TYR A 132 0.99 7.17 -13.42
N ARG A 133 0.51 7.08 -14.67
CA ARG A 133 -0.52 6.12 -15.08
C ARG A 133 0.03 4.72 -15.34
N GLN A 134 1.31 4.62 -15.70
CA GLN A 134 2.08 3.38 -15.70
C GLN A 134 3.27 3.58 -14.77
N PHE A 135 3.44 2.68 -13.82
CA PHE A 135 4.53 2.73 -12.86
C PHE A 135 4.88 1.34 -12.34
N MET A 136 6.08 1.18 -11.83
CA MET A 136 6.52 -0.08 -11.23
C MET A 136 6.09 -0.15 -9.76
N GLN A 137 5.44 -1.24 -9.38
CA GLN A 137 5.32 -1.67 -7.99
C GLN A 137 6.40 -2.68 -7.65
N CYS A 138 6.86 -2.64 -6.41
CA CYS A 138 7.79 -3.60 -5.82
C CYS A 138 7.22 -4.01 -4.49
N ASP A 139 6.54 -5.15 -4.49
CA ASP A 139 5.74 -5.63 -3.38
C ASP A 139 6.40 -6.87 -2.77
N ILE A 140 6.44 -6.93 -1.46
CA ILE A 140 6.74 -8.13 -0.70
C ILE A 140 5.52 -8.52 0.12
N ASP A 141 5.17 -9.80 0.08
CA ASP A 141 4.00 -10.35 0.75
C ASP A 141 4.36 -11.65 1.48
N ILE A 142 3.76 -11.84 2.65
CA ILE A 142 3.85 -13.08 3.43
C ILE A 142 2.44 -13.66 3.54
N LEU A 143 2.26 -14.87 2.99
CA LEU A 143 0.99 -15.56 2.98
C LEU A 143 1.09 -16.84 3.83
N GLY A 144 0.12 -17.02 4.72
CA GLY A 144 0.08 -18.19 5.60
C GLY A 144 0.74 -17.99 6.98
N GLU A 145 1.19 -16.75 7.33
CA GLU A 145 1.71 -16.43 8.67
C GLU A 145 0.64 -15.70 9.50
N PRO A 146 0.06 -16.33 10.52
CA PRO A 146 -1.03 -15.74 11.29
C PRO A 146 -0.57 -14.77 12.38
N THR A 147 0.70 -14.80 12.77
CA THR A 147 1.23 -13.97 13.85
C THR A 147 1.73 -12.61 13.37
N ASN A 148 2.08 -11.72 14.31
CA ASN A 148 2.66 -10.41 14.01
C ASN A 148 4.08 -10.48 13.42
N LEU A 149 4.65 -11.68 13.28
CA LEU A 149 5.96 -11.88 12.66
C LEU A 149 5.96 -11.40 11.21
N ALA A 150 4.83 -11.55 10.50
CA ALA A 150 4.70 -11.06 9.13
C ALA A 150 4.92 -9.54 9.05
N GLU A 151 4.24 -8.76 9.89
CA GLU A 151 4.38 -7.30 9.93
C GLU A 151 5.80 -6.86 10.30
N ILE A 152 6.36 -7.48 11.33
CA ILE A 152 7.73 -7.19 11.81
C ILE A 152 8.74 -7.42 10.67
N GLU A 153 8.65 -8.55 10.01
CA GLU A 153 9.58 -8.93 8.94
C GLU A 153 9.48 -8.02 7.72
N LEU A 154 8.24 -7.70 7.29
CA LEU A 154 7.99 -6.78 6.18
C LEU A 154 8.54 -5.37 6.45
N ILE A 155 8.33 -4.85 7.66
CA ILE A 155 8.85 -3.54 8.07
C ILE A 155 10.38 -3.57 8.09
N LEU A 156 11.00 -4.59 8.68
CA LEU A 156 12.47 -4.71 8.76
C LEU A 156 13.11 -4.86 7.37
N ALA A 157 12.54 -5.70 6.50
CA ALA A 157 13.03 -5.89 5.13
C ALA A 157 13.01 -4.56 4.36
N THR A 158 11.86 -3.86 4.41
CA THR A 158 11.68 -2.59 3.69
C THR A 158 12.58 -1.48 4.23
N THR A 159 12.68 -1.34 5.55
CA THR A 159 13.53 -0.31 6.16
C THR A 159 15.01 -0.60 5.99
N THR A 160 15.43 -1.87 5.97
CA THR A 160 16.81 -2.28 5.63
C THR A 160 17.16 -1.87 4.20
N LEU A 161 16.25 -2.06 3.24
CA LEU A 161 16.44 -1.61 1.86
C LEU A 161 16.61 -0.09 1.78
N LEU A 162 15.75 0.67 2.45
CA LEU A 162 15.84 2.13 2.47
C LEU A 162 17.16 2.62 3.09
N GLY A 163 17.61 1.99 4.17
CA GLY A 163 18.92 2.27 4.78
C GLY A 163 20.08 2.02 3.81
N LYS A 164 20.04 0.94 3.02
CA LYS A 164 21.05 0.64 1.97
C LYS A 164 21.03 1.64 0.81
N LEU A 165 19.91 2.34 0.59
CA LEU A 165 19.77 3.44 -0.37
C LEU A 165 20.12 4.81 0.24
N ASP A 166 20.67 4.81 1.46
CA ASP A 166 21.06 6.00 2.24
C ASP A 166 19.90 6.95 2.54
N PHE A 167 18.67 6.40 2.67
CA PHE A 167 17.56 7.14 3.23
C PHE A 167 17.60 7.08 4.75
N LYS A 168 17.45 8.23 5.39
CA LYS A 168 17.43 8.43 6.85
C LYS A 168 16.26 9.32 7.24
N ASN A 169 15.97 9.36 8.54
CA ASN A 169 14.96 10.27 9.10
C ASN A 169 13.56 10.12 8.47
N PHE A 170 13.19 8.90 8.07
CA PHE A 170 11.82 8.58 7.71
C PHE A 170 11.09 7.96 8.90
N THR A 171 9.76 8.01 8.86
CA THR A 171 8.91 7.44 9.90
C THR A 171 8.03 6.35 9.31
N ILE A 172 8.02 5.18 9.95
CA ILE A 172 6.98 4.18 9.75
C ILE A 172 5.81 4.57 10.62
N ARG A 173 4.74 5.09 10.02
CA ARG A 173 3.44 5.30 10.67
C ARG A 173 2.74 3.95 10.70
N ILE A 174 2.23 3.53 11.85
CA ILE A 174 1.53 2.24 12.02
C ILE A 174 0.21 2.46 12.76
N ASN A 175 -0.82 1.72 12.37
CA ASN A 175 -2.12 1.66 13.00
C ASN A 175 -2.72 0.26 12.84
N ASP A 176 -3.92 0.05 13.37
CA ASP A 176 -4.70 -1.17 13.16
C ASP A 176 -6.14 -0.81 12.79
N ARG A 177 -6.67 -1.43 11.75
CA ARG A 177 -8.06 -1.22 11.30
C ARG A 177 -9.09 -1.53 12.39
N ARG A 178 -8.77 -2.46 13.29
CA ARG A 178 -9.63 -2.84 14.41
C ARG A 178 -9.68 -1.75 15.48
N ILE A 179 -8.56 -1.04 15.72
CA ILE A 179 -8.52 0.16 16.59
C ILE A 179 -9.37 1.26 15.98
N LEU A 180 -9.25 1.54 14.69
CA LEU A 180 -10.08 2.53 14.00
C LEU A 180 -11.57 2.24 14.15
N LYS A 181 -11.99 0.98 13.93
CA LYS A 181 -13.38 0.55 14.11
C LYS A 181 -13.84 0.71 15.57
N ALA A 182 -13.00 0.31 16.53
CA ALA A 182 -13.32 0.45 17.96
C ALA A 182 -13.46 1.92 18.39
N MET A 183 -12.61 2.83 17.88
CA MET A 183 -12.72 4.27 18.12
C MET A 183 -14.04 4.82 17.58
N ALA A 184 -14.44 4.43 16.38
CA ALA A 184 -15.70 4.84 15.78
C ALA A 184 -16.91 4.31 16.57
N ALA A 185 -16.90 3.01 16.94
CA ALA A 185 -17.95 2.39 17.75
C ALA A 185 -18.07 3.06 19.14
N TYR A 186 -16.94 3.25 19.82
CA TYR A 186 -16.90 3.93 21.12
C TYR A 186 -17.50 5.35 21.06
N SER A 187 -17.30 6.04 19.94
CA SER A 187 -17.81 7.40 19.74
C SER A 187 -19.28 7.44 19.33
N GLY A 188 -19.89 6.29 19.04
CA GLY A 188 -21.30 6.17 18.72
C GLY A 188 -21.63 6.32 17.23
N PHE A 189 -20.67 6.16 16.33
CA PHE A 189 -20.96 6.09 14.90
C PHE A 189 -21.61 4.74 14.55
N PRO A 190 -22.61 4.71 13.65
CA PRO A 190 -23.18 3.47 13.14
C PRO A 190 -22.17 2.67 12.34
N GLU A 191 -22.18 1.34 12.44
CA GLU A 191 -21.22 0.45 11.78
C GLU A 191 -21.23 0.62 10.25
N GLU A 192 -22.41 0.77 9.66
CA GLU A 192 -22.59 1.01 8.23
C GLU A 192 -21.97 2.32 7.73
N SER A 193 -21.63 3.22 8.64
CA SER A 193 -21.04 4.53 8.33
C SER A 193 -19.52 4.60 8.51
N TYR A 194 -18.88 3.54 8.99
CA TYR A 194 -17.45 3.56 9.30
C TYR A 194 -16.59 3.93 8.10
N ASP A 195 -16.91 3.45 6.91
CA ASP A 195 -16.15 3.80 5.70
C ASP A 195 -16.22 5.30 5.40
N THR A 196 -17.39 5.94 5.60
CA THR A 196 -17.54 7.39 5.46
C THR A 196 -16.71 8.14 6.48
N VAL A 197 -16.74 7.72 7.76
CA VAL A 197 -15.94 8.32 8.84
C VAL A 197 -14.45 8.21 8.50
N PHE A 198 -13.99 7.05 8.02
CA PHE A 198 -12.58 6.83 7.70
C PHE A 198 -12.12 7.60 6.47
N ILE A 199 -12.96 7.74 5.43
CA ILE A 199 -12.67 8.58 4.26
C ILE A 199 -12.50 10.05 4.66
N ILE A 200 -13.31 10.54 5.59
CA ILE A 200 -13.19 11.91 6.10
C ILE A 200 -11.93 12.04 6.98
N LEU A 201 -11.68 11.08 7.85
CA LEU A 201 -10.49 11.06 8.70
C LEU A 201 -9.17 11.05 7.89
N ASP A 202 -9.12 10.34 6.75
CA ASP A 202 -7.96 10.28 5.86
C ASP A 202 -7.55 11.65 5.30
N LYS A 203 -8.42 12.65 5.43
CA LYS A 203 -8.12 14.04 5.05
C LYS A 203 -7.47 14.84 6.18
N MET A 204 -7.29 14.26 7.38
CA MET A 204 -6.78 14.94 8.57
C MET A 204 -5.51 15.75 8.30
N ASP A 205 -4.53 15.18 7.60
CA ASP A 205 -3.27 15.83 7.26
C ASP A 205 -3.45 17.08 6.35
N LYS A 206 -4.60 17.21 5.68
CA LYS A 206 -4.90 18.29 4.72
C LYS A 206 -5.80 19.37 5.30
N ILE A 207 -6.82 18.98 6.05
CA ILE A 207 -7.89 19.88 6.51
C ILE A 207 -7.89 20.10 8.03
N GLY A 208 -7.04 19.35 8.76
CA GLY A 208 -6.94 19.43 10.22
C GLY A 208 -8.18 18.97 10.97
N PHE A 209 -8.13 19.06 12.30
CA PHE A 209 -9.24 18.65 13.19
C PHE A 209 -10.54 19.41 12.90
N GLU A 210 -10.47 20.73 12.73
CA GLU A 210 -11.65 21.56 12.44
C GLU A 210 -12.32 21.18 11.11
N GLY A 211 -11.52 20.89 10.07
CA GLY A 211 -12.01 20.46 8.77
C GLY A 211 -12.67 19.08 8.82
N VAL A 212 -12.07 18.14 9.57
CA VAL A 212 -12.65 16.80 9.78
C VAL A 212 -13.94 16.89 10.57
N ALA A 213 -13.98 17.68 11.67
CA ALA A 213 -15.19 17.90 12.45
C ALA A 213 -16.33 18.41 11.55
N LYS A 214 -16.06 19.45 10.76
CA LYS A 214 -17.04 20.04 9.86
C LYS A 214 -17.56 19.04 8.82
N GLU A 215 -16.68 18.30 8.15
CA GLU A 215 -17.10 17.30 7.15
C GLU A 215 -17.92 16.15 7.77
N LEU A 216 -17.60 15.72 9.00
CA LEU A 216 -18.38 14.72 9.71
C LEU A 216 -19.78 15.24 10.07
N GLU A 217 -19.90 16.48 10.55
CA GLU A 217 -21.20 17.13 10.83
C GLU A 217 -22.02 17.32 9.56
N GLU A 218 -21.39 17.76 8.45
CA GLU A 218 -22.03 17.89 7.13
C GLU A 218 -22.49 16.54 6.57
N ALA A 219 -21.82 15.43 6.93
CA ALA A 219 -22.24 14.07 6.60
C ALA A 219 -23.42 13.58 7.46
N GLY A 220 -23.90 14.39 8.42
CA GLY A 220 -25.09 14.12 9.23
C GLY A 220 -24.81 13.41 10.55
N PHE A 221 -23.56 13.30 10.98
CA PHE A 221 -23.22 12.71 12.27
C PHE A 221 -23.48 13.67 13.44
N ALA A 222 -23.90 13.09 14.56
CA ALA A 222 -24.19 13.86 15.78
C ALA A 222 -22.92 14.56 16.30
N LYS A 223 -23.05 15.83 16.64
CA LYS A 223 -21.93 16.65 17.14
C LYS A 223 -21.23 16.03 18.36
N GLU A 224 -21.99 15.45 19.28
CA GLU A 224 -21.45 14.75 20.45
C GLU A 224 -20.55 13.58 20.07
N SER A 225 -20.93 12.78 19.05
CA SER A 225 -20.10 11.68 18.52
C SER A 225 -18.82 12.20 17.87
N VAL A 226 -18.92 13.29 17.12
CA VAL A 226 -17.77 13.92 16.46
C VAL A 226 -16.78 14.47 17.49
N GLU A 227 -17.26 15.22 18.49
CA GLU A 227 -16.42 15.76 19.58
C GLU A 227 -15.75 14.65 20.39
N LYS A 228 -16.49 13.58 20.73
CA LYS A 228 -15.98 12.43 21.46
C LYS A 228 -14.88 11.70 20.66
N TYR A 229 -15.09 11.55 19.34
CA TYR A 229 -14.14 10.92 18.44
C TYR A 229 -12.83 11.72 18.32
N LEU A 230 -12.93 13.01 18.03
CA LEU A 230 -11.77 13.86 17.81
C LEU A 230 -10.97 14.08 19.10
N LYS A 231 -11.63 14.14 20.25
CA LYS A 231 -10.95 14.25 21.54
C LYS A 231 -9.96 13.11 21.82
N MET A 232 -10.27 11.89 21.36
CA MET A 232 -9.33 10.76 21.53
C MET A 232 -7.99 11.00 20.83
N PHE A 233 -7.99 11.62 19.65
CA PHE A 233 -6.74 11.91 18.93
C PHE A 233 -5.85 12.93 19.64
N GLU A 234 -6.42 13.81 20.45
CA GLU A 234 -5.65 14.77 21.26
C GLU A 234 -4.97 14.10 22.47
N GLU A 235 -5.54 12.99 22.96
CA GLU A 235 -5.05 12.26 24.13
C GLU A 235 -4.06 11.14 23.75
N ILE A 236 -4.00 10.72 22.49
CA ILE A 236 -3.14 9.63 22.00
C ILE A 236 -1.73 10.16 21.70
N THR A 237 -0.72 9.52 22.29
CA THR A 237 0.68 9.76 21.97
C THR A 237 1.16 8.86 20.83
N PRO A 238 2.15 9.30 20.00
CA PRO A 238 2.59 8.55 18.82
C PRO A 238 3.59 7.41 19.15
N ASP A 239 3.34 6.68 20.22
CA ASP A 239 4.18 5.61 20.74
C ASP A 239 3.33 4.48 21.35
N THR A 240 3.98 3.54 22.03
CA THR A 240 3.31 2.42 22.69
C THR A 240 2.42 2.84 23.88
N ALA A 241 2.65 4.02 24.45
CA ALA A 241 1.74 4.54 25.48
C ALA A 241 0.39 4.96 24.88
N GLY A 242 0.40 5.51 23.65
CA GLY A 242 -0.84 5.78 22.92
C GLY A 242 -1.61 4.50 22.55
N VAL A 243 -0.90 3.41 22.23
CA VAL A 243 -1.54 2.10 22.04
C VAL A 243 -2.17 1.58 23.33
N GLU A 244 -1.47 1.71 24.46
CA GLU A 244 -2.00 1.31 25.77
C GLU A 244 -3.20 2.16 26.18
N TYR A 245 -3.18 3.46 25.91
CA TYR A 245 -4.34 4.34 26.07
C TYR A 245 -5.55 3.80 25.28
N CYS A 246 -5.39 3.43 24.00
CA CYS A 246 -6.46 2.84 23.23
C CYS A 246 -6.95 1.52 23.82
N ARG A 247 -6.04 0.66 24.29
CA ARG A 247 -6.34 -0.62 24.92
C ARG A 247 -7.23 -0.48 26.16
N GLU A 248 -6.96 0.54 26.98
CA GLU A 248 -7.74 0.82 28.20
C GLU A 248 -9.04 1.57 27.88
N LYS A 249 -8.97 2.63 27.07
CA LYS A 249 -10.10 3.51 26.77
C LYS A 249 -11.21 2.81 25.98
N LEU A 250 -10.82 1.88 25.12
CA LEU A 250 -11.74 1.16 24.23
C LEU A 250 -12.13 -0.21 24.79
N GLU A 251 -12.00 -0.42 26.10
CA GLU A 251 -12.47 -1.68 26.74
C GLU A 251 -13.94 -1.92 26.43
N GLY A 252 -14.27 -3.14 25.97
CA GLY A 252 -15.60 -3.51 25.51
C GLY A 252 -15.87 -3.22 24.01
N PHE A 253 -15.00 -2.48 23.34
CA PHE A 253 -15.06 -2.20 21.90
C PHE A 253 -13.86 -2.77 21.14
N LEU A 254 -12.74 -3.01 21.82
CA LEU A 254 -11.50 -3.52 21.26
C LEU A 254 -11.02 -4.72 22.05
N ASP A 255 -10.73 -5.83 21.37
CA ASP A 255 -10.03 -6.94 21.98
C ASP A 255 -8.60 -6.55 22.33
N LYS A 256 -8.21 -6.78 23.57
CA LYS A 256 -6.90 -6.36 24.11
C LYS A 256 -5.74 -6.92 23.32
N GLU A 257 -5.88 -8.13 22.77
CA GLU A 257 -4.83 -8.80 21.97
C GLU A 257 -4.42 -8.00 20.73
N TYR A 258 -5.32 -7.19 20.14
CA TYR A 258 -4.99 -6.38 18.96
C TYR A 258 -4.08 -5.20 19.32
N ALA A 259 -4.35 -4.55 20.44
CA ALA A 259 -3.46 -3.51 20.97
C ALA A 259 -2.12 -4.11 21.42
N ASP A 260 -2.14 -5.24 22.12
CA ASP A 260 -0.93 -5.97 22.56
C ASP A 260 -0.09 -6.40 21.34
N GLY A 261 -0.73 -6.86 20.27
CA GLY A 261 -0.08 -7.20 19.00
C GLY A 261 0.58 -6.01 18.33
N LEU A 262 -0.12 -4.88 18.24
CA LEU A 262 0.44 -3.65 17.68
C LEU A 262 1.64 -3.15 18.49
N LYS A 263 1.56 -3.19 19.81
CA LYS A 263 2.66 -2.88 20.72
C LYS A 263 3.85 -3.81 20.49
N THR A 264 3.59 -5.11 20.34
CA THR A 264 4.62 -6.12 20.04
C THR A 264 5.36 -5.81 18.74
N ILE A 265 4.64 -5.41 17.68
CA ILE A 265 5.27 -5.01 16.41
C ILE A 265 6.21 -3.81 16.62
N ILE A 266 5.73 -2.76 17.29
CA ILE A 266 6.52 -1.53 17.54
C ILE A 266 7.78 -1.85 18.35
N ASP A 267 7.63 -2.56 19.47
CA ASP A 267 8.74 -2.90 20.37
C ASP A 267 9.76 -3.81 19.69
N SER A 268 9.30 -4.84 18.96
CA SER A 268 10.17 -5.78 18.25
C SER A 268 10.95 -5.11 17.14
N VAL A 269 10.30 -4.26 16.33
CA VAL A 269 10.99 -3.50 15.27
C VAL A 269 12.03 -2.56 15.88
N ASN A 270 11.69 -1.84 16.95
CA ASN A 270 12.65 -0.96 17.62
C ASN A 270 13.86 -1.68 18.22
N ALA A 271 13.66 -2.92 18.70
CA ALA A 271 14.74 -3.71 19.32
C ALA A 271 15.77 -4.22 18.32
N VAL A 272 15.37 -4.49 17.05
CA VAL A 272 16.24 -5.18 16.08
C VAL A 272 16.52 -4.38 14.81
N LYS A 273 15.94 -3.18 14.64
CA LYS A 273 16.16 -2.34 13.46
C LYS A 273 17.63 -1.97 13.28
N THR A 274 18.10 -2.02 12.04
CA THR A 274 19.48 -1.67 11.65
C THR A 274 19.56 -0.34 10.92
N ALA A 275 18.46 0.13 10.33
CA ALA A 275 18.36 1.42 9.66
C ALA A 275 17.93 2.53 10.64
N GLU A 276 18.22 3.76 10.26
CA GLU A 276 17.93 4.97 11.04
C GLU A 276 16.55 5.51 10.69
N PHE A 277 15.52 5.13 11.47
CA PHE A 277 14.13 5.57 11.27
C PHE A 277 13.36 5.57 12.59
N LYS A 278 12.20 6.20 12.57
CA LYS A 278 11.21 6.15 13.66
C LYS A 278 10.07 5.21 13.27
N ILE A 279 9.49 4.51 14.25
CA ILE A 279 8.20 3.88 14.13
C ILE A 279 7.24 4.56 15.09
N ALA A 280 6.09 5.00 14.61
CA ALA A 280 5.14 5.79 15.37
C ALA A 280 3.72 5.22 15.21
N PHE A 281 3.03 5.04 16.32
CA PHE A 281 1.59 4.80 16.32
C PHE A 281 0.87 6.05 15.82
N ASP A 282 0.03 5.90 14.83
CA ASP A 282 -0.70 7.00 14.25
C ASP A 282 -2.18 6.64 14.05
N PRO A 283 -3.04 7.03 14.99
CA PRO A 283 -4.46 6.71 14.94
C PRO A 283 -5.20 7.38 13.77
N THR A 284 -4.58 8.38 13.10
CA THR A 284 -5.16 9.03 11.92
C THR A 284 -4.82 8.29 10.63
N LEU A 285 -3.90 7.34 10.67
CA LEU A 285 -3.55 6.53 9.52
C LEU A 285 -4.72 5.58 9.19
N VAL A 286 -5.43 5.88 8.13
CA VAL A 286 -6.56 5.08 7.65
C VAL A 286 -6.17 4.13 6.53
N ARG A 287 -5.22 4.50 5.74
CA ARG A 287 -4.83 3.81 4.51
C ARG A 287 -5.96 3.16 3.72
N GLY A 288 -6.23 3.75 2.66
CA GLY A 288 -7.16 3.77 1.57
C GLY A 288 -7.80 2.53 1.02
N MET A 289 -7.77 1.38 1.59
CA MET A 289 -8.43 0.26 0.97
C MET A 289 -9.24 -0.54 1.98
N SER A 290 -10.50 -0.74 1.66
CA SER A 290 -11.48 -1.55 2.42
C SER A 290 -11.05 -3.01 2.67
N TYR A 291 -9.96 -3.47 2.05
CA TYR A 291 -9.50 -4.85 2.16
C TYR A 291 -8.54 -5.13 3.31
N TYR A 292 -7.98 -4.13 3.97
CA TYR A 292 -7.13 -4.36 5.15
C TYR A 292 -7.97 -4.80 6.35
N THR A 293 -7.51 -5.84 7.04
CA THR A 293 -8.22 -6.51 8.14
C THR A 293 -7.57 -6.33 9.50
N GLY A 294 -6.34 -5.84 9.55
CA GLY A 294 -5.55 -5.72 10.78
C GLY A 294 -4.57 -4.55 10.72
N PRO A 295 -3.30 -4.75 11.14
CA PRO A 295 -2.28 -3.72 11.10
C PRO A 295 -2.08 -3.14 9.71
N ILE A 296 -1.90 -1.81 9.65
CA ILE A 296 -1.59 -1.03 8.46
C ILE A 296 -0.39 -0.15 8.74
N PHE A 297 0.45 0.06 7.74
CA PHE A 297 1.67 0.85 7.89
C PHE A 297 2.01 1.65 6.64
N GLU A 298 2.69 2.76 6.86
CA GLU A 298 3.07 3.71 5.82
C GLU A 298 4.46 4.28 6.09
N ILE A 299 5.24 4.52 5.04
CA ILE A 299 6.52 5.22 5.12
C ILE A 299 6.26 6.70 4.84
N ALA A 300 6.29 7.53 5.87
CA ALA A 300 6.32 8.98 5.74
C ALA A 300 7.77 9.45 5.59
N MET A 301 8.06 10.21 4.54
CA MET A 301 9.39 10.69 4.22
C MET A 301 9.37 12.20 4.00
N ASP A 302 10.06 12.94 4.87
CA ASP A 302 10.06 14.41 4.86
C ASP A 302 10.58 14.99 3.54
N GLU A 303 11.61 14.38 2.96
CA GLU A 303 12.18 14.81 1.69
C GLU A 303 11.18 14.76 0.52
N TYR A 304 10.24 13.82 0.56
CA TYR A 304 9.17 13.73 -0.43
C TYR A 304 8.00 14.64 -0.09
N GLY A 305 7.81 14.91 1.20
CA GLY A 305 6.64 15.61 1.73
C GLY A 305 5.39 14.73 1.72
N GLY A 306 5.53 13.42 1.93
CA GLY A 306 4.42 12.48 1.95
C GLY A 306 4.86 11.03 2.00
N SER A 307 3.93 10.13 1.65
CA SER A 307 4.13 8.69 1.66
C SER A 307 5.00 8.21 0.50
N VAL A 308 5.98 7.34 0.79
CA VAL A 308 6.81 6.66 -0.21
C VAL A 308 6.64 5.14 -0.22
N GLY A 309 5.66 4.62 0.50
CA GLY A 309 5.34 3.21 0.52
C GLY A 309 4.34 2.88 1.61
N GLY A 310 3.84 1.66 1.63
CA GLY A 310 2.98 1.18 2.70
C GLY A 310 2.31 -0.14 2.40
N GLY A 311 1.63 -0.66 3.40
CA GLY A 311 1.01 -1.96 3.34
C GLY A 311 0.13 -2.26 4.53
N GLY A 312 -0.11 -3.54 4.77
CA GLY A 312 -0.89 -4.04 5.89
C GLY A 312 -1.40 -5.46 5.69
N ARG A 313 -2.11 -5.94 6.68
CA ARG A 313 -2.73 -7.27 6.71
C ARG A 313 -4.06 -7.29 5.95
N TYR A 314 -4.26 -8.32 5.12
CA TYR A 314 -5.42 -8.47 4.23
C TYR A 314 -5.93 -9.92 4.16
N ASP A 315 -6.20 -10.53 5.29
CA ASP A 315 -6.49 -11.97 5.46
C ASP A 315 -7.70 -12.48 4.67
N GLU A 316 -8.65 -11.61 4.31
CA GLU A 316 -9.88 -12.01 3.61
C GLU A 316 -9.72 -12.11 2.08
N MET A 317 -8.64 -11.57 1.52
CA MET A 317 -8.50 -11.42 0.08
C MET A 317 -8.37 -12.76 -0.66
N ILE A 318 -7.57 -13.68 -0.13
CA ILE A 318 -7.36 -15.00 -0.72
C ILE A 318 -8.63 -15.84 -0.62
N GLY A 319 -9.38 -15.67 0.47
CA GLY A 319 -10.65 -16.35 0.69
C GLY A 319 -11.70 -16.07 -0.40
N LYS A 320 -11.64 -14.92 -1.06
CA LYS A 320 -12.53 -14.60 -2.18
C LYS A 320 -12.31 -15.52 -3.40
N PHE A 321 -11.11 -16.08 -3.55
CA PHE A 321 -10.78 -17.02 -4.62
C PHE A 321 -10.95 -18.48 -4.22
N THR A 322 -10.70 -18.82 -2.96
CA THR A 322 -10.62 -20.21 -2.49
C THR A 322 -11.80 -20.65 -1.63
N GLY A 323 -12.56 -19.69 -1.07
CA GLY A 323 -13.54 -19.94 -0.02
C GLY A 323 -12.94 -20.19 1.37
N ASN A 324 -11.61 -20.27 1.49
CA ASN A 324 -10.89 -20.49 2.74
C ASN A 324 -10.06 -19.27 3.12
N GLN A 325 -10.16 -18.82 4.36
CA GLN A 325 -9.32 -17.74 4.86
C GLN A 325 -7.85 -18.15 4.89
N THR A 326 -6.99 -17.25 4.43
CA THR A 326 -5.54 -17.40 4.48
C THR A 326 -4.94 -16.09 4.96
N CYS A 327 -4.18 -16.11 6.04
CA CYS A 327 -3.51 -14.94 6.55
C CYS A 327 -2.56 -14.38 5.50
N ALA A 328 -2.61 -13.08 5.27
CA ALA A 328 -1.80 -12.40 4.30
C ALA A 328 -1.46 -10.97 4.74
N CYS A 329 -0.20 -10.61 4.64
CA CYS A 329 0.29 -9.27 4.91
C CYS A 329 1.29 -8.86 3.84
N GLY A 330 1.26 -7.61 3.38
CA GLY A 330 2.14 -7.15 2.32
C GLY A 330 2.63 -5.74 2.52
N PHE A 331 3.76 -5.41 1.88
CA PHE A 331 4.35 -4.08 1.86
C PHE A 331 4.82 -3.72 0.45
N SER A 332 4.39 -2.57 -0.03
CA SER A 332 4.77 -2.00 -1.33
C SER A 332 5.59 -0.73 -1.14
N ILE A 333 6.76 -0.65 -1.77
CA ILE A 333 7.50 0.61 -1.84
C ILE A 333 7.06 1.42 -3.06
N GLY A 334 7.03 2.72 -2.92
CA GLY A 334 6.79 3.66 -4.02
C GLY A 334 8.02 3.79 -4.92
N PHE A 335 8.30 2.78 -5.73
CA PHE A 335 9.52 2.66 -6.53
C PHE A 335 9.83 3.94 -7.33
N GLU A 336 8.83 4.51 -8.01
CA GLU A 336 9.02 5.74 -8.80
C GLU A 336 9.41 6.93 -7.93
N ARG A 337 8.88 7.00 -6.71
CA ARG A 337 9.21 8.07 -5.74
C ARG A 337 10.63 7.92 -5.22
N ILE A 338 11.03 6.69 -4.89
CA ILE A 338 12.42 6.38 -4.48
C ILE A 338 13.41 6.72 -5.58
N VAL A 339 13.16 6.29 -6.82
CA VAL A 339 14.02 6.61 -7.97
C VAL A 339 14.09 8.11 -8.22
N MET A 340 12.97 8.81 -8.13
CA MET A 340 12.91 10.27 -8.29
C MET A 340 13.77 10.98 -7.23
N LEU A 341 13.66 10.60 -5.96
CA LEU A 341 14.45 11.19 -4.87
C LEU A 341 15.95 10.92 -5.06
N LEU A 342 16.33 9.71 -5.50
CA LEU A 342 17.72 9.39 -5.81
C LEU A 342 18.27 10.25 -6.96
N LEU A 343 17.47 10.50 -8.00
CA LEU A 343 17.84 11.38 -9.12
C LEU A 343 17.96 12.83 -8.67
N GLU A 344 17.05 13.33 -7.85
CA GLU A 344 17.08 14.69 -7.31
C GLU A 344 18.32 14.96 -6.43
N ARG A 345 18.80 13.93 -5.71
CA ARG A 345 20.02 13.96 -4.90
C ARG A 345 21.30 13.77 -5.73
N ASP A 346 21.21 13.57 -7.05
CA ASP A 346 22.32 13.13 -7.91
C ASP A 346 23.09 11.93 -7.31
N TYR A 347 22.33 10.93 -6.85
CA TYR A 347 22.83 9.74 -6.17
C TYR A 347 23.86 9.01 -7.01
N GLN A 348 25.03 8.74 -6.40
CA GLN A 348 26.12 8.04 -7.06
C GLN A 348 26.02 6.54 -6.77
N ILE A 349 25.82 5.74 -7.81
CA ILE A 349 25.75 4.28 -7.68
C ILE A 349 27.10 3.75 -7.16
N PRO A 350 27.11 3.06 -6.00
CA PRO A 350 28.33 2.47 -5.48
C PRO A 350 29.00 1.52 -6.48
N GLY A 351 30.31 1.67 -6.69
CA GLY A 351 31.07 0.83 -7.63
C GLY A 351 30.86 1.13 -9.12
N ALA A 352 30.06 2.14 -9.47
CA ALA A 352 29.95 2.58 -10.86
C ALA A 352 31.28 3.23 -11.31
N GLN A 353 32.02 2.53 -12.17
CA GLN A 353 33.21 3.14 -12.79
C GLN A 353 32.76 4.28 -13.72
N LYS A 354 33.29 5.48 -13.50
CA LYS A 354 33.22 6.56 -14.49
C LYS A 354 33.95 6.07 -15.75
N LYS A 355 33.21 5.77 -16.82
CA LYS A 355 33.78 5.47 -18.12
C LYS A 355 34.57 6.71 -18.56
N LYS A 356 35.90 6.64 -18.54
CA LYS A 356 36.76 7.66 -19.14
C LYS A 356 36.83 7.35 -20.63
N ALA A 357 36.23 8.17 -21.45
CA ALA A 357 36.48 8.15 -22.89
C ALA A 357 37.69 9.05 -23.16
N TYR A 358 38.77 8.46 -23.68
CA TYR A 358 39.85 9.22 -24.24
C TYR A 358 39.55 9.39 -25.74
N LEU A 359 39.36 10.63 -26.18
CA LEU A 359 39.42 10.99 -27.60
C LEU A 359 40.91 11.03 -27.96
N ILE A 360 41.34 10.11 -28.81
CA ILE A 360 42.68 10.09 -29.41
C ILE A 360 42.60 10.80 -30.76
#